data_dfb750cdb208252c7b4731a2cf9818b1
#
_entry.id   dfb750cdb208252c7b4731a2cf9818b1
#
_cell.length_a   1.000
_cell.length_b   1.000
_cell.length_c   1.000
_cell.angle_alpha   90.00
_cell.angle_beta   90.00
_cell.angle_gamma   90.00
#
_symmetry.space_group_name_H-M   'P 1'
#
loop_
_entity.id
_entity.type
_entity.pdbx_description
1 polymer ?
#
loop_
_entity_poly.entity_id
_entity_poly.type
_entity_poly.pdbx_seq_one_letter_code
_entity_poly.pdbx_strand_id
1 'polypeptide(L)'
;MEYLTFSAPGRVELGGNHTDHQRGCVLAAAIDRTTRARVRLTRSPVVRVFSRGYDPVTLPLDQLSPREGERNTSAALVRGMAAAFRRRGLPWRGFDAWVESDVLPGSGLSSSAAFEVLLGRIGNALFAGNSLTAPDIARMGQWAENVYFGKPCGLMDQLSSSTGGLVFMD
;
A
#
# COMPACT_ATOMS: atom_id res chain seq x y z
N MET A 1 5.39 25.47 4.28
CA MET A 1 4.64 24.36 3.66
C MET A 1 4.48 23.29 4.70
N GLU A 2 3.25 22.86 4.92
CA GLU A 2 2.94 21.85 5.93
C GLU A 2 3.20 20.44 5.37
N TYR A 3 3.83 19.59 6.18
CA TYR A 3 4.01 18.18 5.89
C TYR A 3 3.06 17.37 6.76
N LEU A 4 2.42 16.38 6.17
CA LEU A 4 1.61 15.40 6.87
C LEU A 4 2.40 14.09 7.00
N THR A 5 2.24 13.41 8.12
CA THR A 5 2.95 12.15 8.39
C THR A 5 1.97 10.99 8.43
N PHE A 6 2.31 9.92 7.75
CA PHE A 6 1.54 8.68 7.69
C PHE A 6 2.44 7.49 8.01
N SER A 7 1.83 6.42 8.50
CA SER A 7 2.54 5.15 8.75
C SER A 7 1.64 3.95 8.49
N ALA A 8 2.26 2.82 8.17
CA ALA A 8 1.60 1.52 8.11
C ALA A 8 2.55 0.45 8.67
N PRO A 9 2.07 -0.49 9.50
CA PRO A 9 2.90 -1.54 10.09
C PRO A 9 3.16 -2.67 9.09
N GLY A 10 4.26 -3.40 9.30
CA GLY A 10 4.40 -4.75 8.80
C GLY A 10 3.51 -5.72 9.59
N ARG A 11 3.54 -7.01 9.21
CA ARG A 11 2.79 -8.06 9.89
C ARG A 11 3.62 -9.32 10.08
N VAL A 12 3.24 -10.13 11.07
CA VAL A 12 3.67 -11.52 11.20
C VAL A 12 2.44 -12.43 11.13
N GLU A 13 2.60 -13.61 10.56
CA GLU A 13 1.61 -14.68 10.67
C GLU A 13 1.90 -15.48 11.94
N LEU A 14 0.86 -15.76 12.70
CA LEU A 14 0.92 -16.53 13.94
C LEU A 14 0.41 -17.97 13.74
N GLY A 15 -0.43 -18.19 12.74
CA GLY A 15 -0.96 -19.52 12.40
C GLY A 15 -1.77 -19.50 11.12
N GLY A 16 -1.86 -20.65 10.43
CA GLY A 16 -2.65 -20.81 9.20
C GLY A 16 -1.84 -21.16 7.95
N ASN A 17 -0.50 -21.10 7.98
CA ASN A 17 0.39 -21.46 6.86
C ASN A 17 0.07 -20.74 5.53
N HIS A 18 -0.24 -19.45 5.57
CA HIS A 18 -0.56 -18.64 4.39
C HIS A 18 -1.69 -19.22 3.51
N THR A 19 -2.68 -19.86 4.14
CA THR A 19 -3.78 -20.52 3.40
C THR A 19 -4.93 -19.58 3.05
N ASP A 20 -4.83 -18.28 3.36
CA ASP A 20 -5.84 -17.25 3.06
C ASP A 20 -6.21 -17.18 1.55
N HIS A 21 -5.25 -17.44 0.65
CA HIS A 21 -5.50 -17.53 -0.79
C HIS A 21 -6.22 -18.84 -1.21
N GLN A 22 -6.36 -19.81 -0.30
CA GLN A 22 -7.01 -21.11 -0.50
C GLN A 22 -8.25 -21.30 0.40
N ARG A 23 -8.80 -20.20 0.94
CA ARG A 23 -9.93 -20.19 1.88
C ARG A 23 -9.61 -20.94 3.19
N GLY A 24 -8.37 -20.91 3.64
CA GLY A 24 -7.96 -21.39 4.95
C GLY A 24 -7.96 -20.28 5.97
N CYS A 25 -8.23 -20.63 7.23
CA CYS A 25 -8.18 -19.68 8.35
C CYS A 25 -6.75 -19.28 8.65
N VAL A 26 -6.51 -17.99 8.85
CA VAL A 26 -5.19 -17.47 9.23
C VAL A 26 -5.32 -16.52 10.42
N LEU A 27 -4.32 -16.55 11.29
CA LEU A 27 -4.16 -15.63 12.41
C LEU A 27 -2.88 -14.84 12.18
N ALA A 28 -3.00 -13.52 12.11
CA ALA A 28 -1.88 -12.62 11.89
C ALA A 28 -1.92 -11.41 12.83
N ALA A 29 -0.78 -10.81 13.07
CA ALA A 29 -0.64 -9.61 13.89
C ALA A 29 0.15 -8.53 13.18
N ALA A 30 -0.28 -7.28 13.31
CA ALA A 30 0.56 -6.14 13.00
C ALA A 30 1.71 -6.04 14.00
N ILE A 31 2.86 -5.57 13.53
CA ILE A 31 4.08 -5.44 14.35
C ILE A 31 4.47 -3.98 14.54
N ASP A 32 5.42 -3.71 15.42
CA ASP A 32 5.95 -2.37 15.71
C ASP A 32 6.90 -1.81 14.64
N ARG A 33 7.26 -2.63 13.63
CA ARG A 33 8.03 -2.18 12.46
C ARG A 33 7.10 -1.54 11.46
N THR A 34 7.43 -0.32 11.01
CA THR A 34 6.52 0.47 10.17
C THR A 34 7.21 1.04 8.95
N THR A 35 6.42 1.20 7.88
CA THR A 35 6.76 2.07 6.76
C THR A 35 6.10 3.42 7.00
N ARG A 36 6.87 4.51 6.91
CA ARG A 36 6.43 5.88 7.23
C ARG A 36 6.65 6.79 6.05
N ALA A 37 5.76 7.78 5.89
CA ALA A 37 5.90 8.81 4.87
C ALA A 37 5.68 10.21 5.44
N ARG A 38 6.50 11.17 5.01
CA ARG A 38 6.21 12.59 5.08
C ARG A 38 5.68 13.03 3.73
N VAL A 39 4.50 13.63 3.71
CA VAL A 39 3.76 13.93 2.48
C VAL A 39 3.49 15.41 2.37
N ARG A 40 3.67 15.95 1.17
CA ARG A 40 3.35 17.33 0.81
C ARG A 40 2.46 17.33 -0.43
N LEU A 41 1.29 17.96 -0.34
CA LEU A 41 0.42 18.18 -1.50
C LEU A 41 1.08 19.11 -2.52
N THR A 42 0.87 18.81 -3.80
CA THR A 42 1.34 19.62 -4.92
C THR A 42 0.16 20.03 -5.82
N ARG A 43 0.37 21.09 -6.62
CA ARG A 43 -0.62 21.49 -7.65
C ARG A 43 -0.42 20.75 -8.97
N SER A 44 0.69 20.04 -9.12
CA SER A 44 1.00 19.24 -10.32
C SER A 44 0.14 17.96 -10.33
N PRO A 45 -0.36 17.48 -11.47
CA PRO A 45 -1.06 16.19 -11.58
C PRO A 45 -0.08 15.00 -11.60
N VAL A 46 0.96 15.07 -10.77
CA VAL A 46 2.03 14.06 -10.67
C VAL A 46 2.24 13.65 -9.23
N VAL A 47 2.33 12.35 -8.99
CA VAL A 47 2.78 11.79 -7.71
C VAL A 47 4.27 11.49 -7.81
N ARG A 48 5.04 11.93 -6.81
CA ARG A 48 6.45 11.59 -6.66
C ARG A 48 6.66 10.91 -5.32
N VAL A 49 7.32 9.76 -5.36
CA VAL A 49 7.66 9.00 -4.15
C VAL A 49 9.16 8.77 -4.12
N PHE A 50 9.77 9.21 -3.03
CA PHE A 50 11.19 9.09 -2.75
C PHE A 50 11.35 8.11 -1.59
N SER A 51 11.66 6.85 -1.89
CA SER A 51 11.86 5.80 -0.89
C SER A 51 13.35 5.57 -0.67
N ARG A 52 13.78 5.56 0.57
CA ARG A 52 15.18 5.33 0.92
C ARG A 52 15.64 3.95 0.43
N GLY A 53 16.68 3.91 -0.40
CA GLY A 53 17.24 2.68 -0.96
C GLY A 53 16.56 2.19 -2.26
N TYR A 54 15.66 2.98 -2.83
CA TYR A 54 14.96 2.68 -4.09
C TYR A 54 15.03 3.86 -5.06
N ASP A 55 14.88 3.57 -6.35
CA ASP A 55 14.75 4.61 -7.36
C ASP A 55 13.50 5.46 -7.12
N PRO A 56 13.58 6.79 -7.34
CA PRO A 56 12.43 7.67 -7.23
C PRO A 56 11.33 7.29 -8.22
N VAL A 57 10.09 7.24 -7.75
CA VAL A 57 8.92 7.03 -8.59
C VAL A 57 8.33 8.38 -8.99
N THR A 58 8.08 8.58 -10.28
CA THR A 58 7.35 9.73 -10.82
C THR A 58 6.17 9.21 -11.64
N LEU A 59 4.95 9.44 -11.19
CA LEU A 59 3.72 8.95 -11.79
C LEU A 59 2.83 10.10 -12.25
N PRO A 60 2.72 10.37 -13.56
CA PRO A 60 1.65 11.19 -14.13
C PRO A 60 0.29 10.52 -13.92
N LEU A 61 -0.70 11.27 -13.42
CA LEU A 61 -1.99 10.71 -13.03
C LEU A 61 -2.94 10.42 -14.20
N ASP A 62 -2.59 10.79 -15.41
CA ASP A 62 -3.25 10.40 -16.65
C ASP A 62 -2.80 9.02 -17.17
N GLN A 63 -1.71 8.46 -16.63
CA GLN A 63 -1.06 7.23 -17.10
C GLN A 63 -1.16 6.11 -16.06
N LEU A 64 -2.36 5.59 -15.81
CA LEU A 64 -2.60 4.60 -14.77
C LEU A 64 -2.75 3.15 -15.27
N SER A 65 -2.57 2.88 -16.56
CA SER A 65 -2.60 1.51 -17.07
C SER A 65 -1.37 0.71 -16.59
N PRO A 66 -1.52 -0.61 -16.32
CA PRO A 66 -0.39 -1.46 -15.95
C PRO A 66 0.73 -1.40 -17.01
N ARG A 67 1.98 -1.48 -16.56
CA ARG A 67 3.16 -1.50 -17.42
C ARG A 67 4.00 -2.73 -17.12
N GLU A 68 4.27 -3.54 -18.15
CA GLU A 68 5.05 -4.78 -17.99
C GLU A 68 6.45 -4.52 -17.41
N GLY A 69 7.11 -3.46 -17.86
CA GLY A 69 8.44 -3.08 -17.38
C GLY A 69 8.48 -2.53 -15.93
N GLU A 70 7.32 -2.35 -15.28
CA GLU A 70 7.26 -1.92 -13.88
C GLU A 70 6.97 -3.08 -12.91
N ARG A 71 6.74 -4.31 -13.39
CA ARG A 71 6.48 -5.46 -12.50
C ARG A 71 7.59 -5.62 -11.46
N ASN A 72 7.19 -5.99 -10.26
CA ASN A 72 8.05 -6.15 -9.08
C ASN A 72 8.78 -4.86 -8.65
N THR A 73 8.25 -3.68 -8.99
CA THR A 73 8.80 -2.38 -8.58
C THR A 73 7.83 -1.57 -7.73
N SER A 74 8.35 -0.63 -6.95
CA SER A 74 7.53 0.34 -6.21
C SER A 74 6.67 1.21 -7.12
N ALA A 75 7.11 1.47 -8.36
CA ALA A 75 6.33 2.20 -9.35
C ALA A 75 5.01 1.50 -9.70
N ALA A 76 5.03 0.16 -9.83
CA ALA A 76 3.81 -0.63 -10.05
C ALA A 76 2.82 -0.47 -8.91
N LEU A 77 3.28 -0.51 -7.65
CA LEU A 77 2.42 -0.35 -6.48
C LEU A 77 1.83 1.05 -6.38
N VAL A 78 2.62 2.10 -6.63
CA VAL A 78 2.12 3.49 -6.64
C VAL A 78 1.05 3.67 -7.73
N ARG A 79 1.31 3.15 -8.94
CA ARG A 79 0.37 3.19 -10.07
C ARG A 79 -0.89 2.39 -9.78
N GLY A 80 -0.75 1.18 -9.25
CA GLY A 80 -1.85 0.30 -8.88
C GLY A 80 -2.77 0.94 -7.83
N MET A 81 -2.22 1.54 -6.79
CA MET A 81 -3.00 2.23 -5.76
C MET A 81 -3.74 3.45 -6.33
N ALA A 82 -3.09 4.28 -7.14
CA ALA A 82 -3.75 5.41 -7.80
C ALA A 82 -4.91 4.94 -8.71
N ALA A 83 -4.71 3.85 -9.45
CA ALA A 83 -5.73 3.23 -10.29
C ALA A 83 -6.88 2.64 -9.46
N ALA A 84 -6.59 2.04 -8.29
CA ALA A 84 -7.61 1.50 -7.39
C ALA A 84 -8.53 2.60 -6.83
N PHE A 85 -7.99 3.77 -6.49
CA PHE A 85 -8.79 4.95 -6.12
C PHE A 85 -9.68 5.41 -7.28
N ARG A 86 -9.10 5.58 -8.48
CA ARG A 86 -9.86 5.96 -9.68
C ARG A 86 -11.01 4.98 -9.98
N ARG A 87 -10.77 3.67 -9.86
CA ARG A 87 -11.76 2.62 -10.07
C ARG A 87 -12.96 2.74 -9.12
N ARG A 88 -12.75 3.29 -7.92
CA ARG A 88 -13.80 3.58 -6.94
C ARG A 88 -14.45 4.95 -7.13
N GLY A 89 -14.10 5.70 -8.16
CA GLY A 89 -14.57 7.06 -8.38
C GLY A 89 -14.00 8.07 -7.39
N LEU A 90 -12.94 7.70 -6.66
CA LEU A 90 -12.28 8.58 -5.70
C LEU A 90 -11.15 9.36 -6.39
N PRO A 91 -11.01 10.66 -6.08
CA PRO A 91 -9.94 11.45 -6.65
C PRO A 91 -8.57 10.98 -6.14
N TRP A 92 -7.56 11.20 -6.97
CA TRP A 92 -6.16 11.11 -6.59
C TRP A 92 -5.46 12.34 -7.17
N ARG A 93 -4.81 13.10 -6.33
CA ARG A 93 -4.14 14.35 -6.73
C ARG A 93 -2.63 14.22 -6.57
N GLY A 94 -1.91 15.19 -7.08
CA GLY A 94 -0.46 15.19 -6.97
C GLY A 94 0.04 15.46 -5.55
N PHE A 95 1.05 14.72 -5.17
CA PHE A 95 1.80 14.91 -3.94
C PHE A 95 3.24 14.43 -4.07
N ASP A 96 4.08 14.90 -3.18
CA ASP A 96 5.42 14.38 -2.95
C ASP A 96 5.42 13.61 -1.63
N ALA A 97 5.98 12.40 -1.61
CA ALA A 97 6.13 11.58 -0.42
C ALA A 97 7.59 11.14 -0.23
N TRP A 98 8.12 11.34 0.97
CA TRP A 98 9.41 10.83 1.39
C TRP A 98 9.17 9.65 2.34
N VAL A 99 9.61 8.47 1.92
CA VAL A 99 9.30 7.19 2.57
C VAL A 99 10.55 6.58 3.19
N GLU A 100 10.41 6.15 4.43
CA GLU A 100 11.38 5.34 5.17
C GLU A 100 10.67 4.11 5.73
N SER A 101 11.37 2.97 5.75
CA SER A 101 10.78 1.71 6.21
C SER A 101 11.71 0.95 7.14
N ASP A 102 11.15 0.51 8.27
CA ASP A 102 11.77 -0.48 9.16
C ASP A 102 11.28 -1.92 8.82
N VAL A 103 10.33 -2.04 7.88
CA VAL A 103 9.85 -3.33 7.35
C VAL A 103 10.74 -3.72 6.18
N LEU A 104 11.73 -4.57 6.44
CA LEU A 104 12.75 -4.91 5.45
C LEU A 104 12.18 -5.83 4.35
N PRO A 105 12.51 -5.57 3.07
CA PRO A 105 12.19 -6.49 1.99
C PRO A 105 12.81 -7.87 2.21
N GLY A 106 12.06 -8.92 1.87
CA GLY A 106 12.53 -10.31 2.02
C GLY A 106 12.59 -10.84 3.44
N SER A 107 12.21 -10.04 4.46
CA SER A 107 12.18 -10.47 5.86
C SER A 107 10.95 -11.29 6.26
N GLY A 108 10.01 -11.51 5.34
CA GLY A 108 8.73 -12.16 5.66
C GLY A 108 7.72 -11.26 6.40
N LEU A 109 8.02 -9.97 6.57
CA LEU A 109 7.19 -9.01 7.31
C LEU A 109 6.23 -8.20 6.42
N SER A 110 6.10 -8.57 5.14
CA SER A 110 5.20 -7.94 4.14
C SER A 110 5.46 -6.46 3.87
N SER A 111 6.67 -6.15 3.41
CA SER A 111 7.06 -4.77 3.07
C SER A 111 6.20 -4.18 1.94
N SER A 112 5.81 -4.97 0.92
CA SER A 112 4.91 -4.53 -0.15
C SER A 112 3.54 -4.11 0.39
N ALA A 113 2.92 -4.96 1.21
CA ALA A 113 1.62 -4.67 1.81
C ALA A 113 1.66 -3.45 2.73
N ALA A 114 2.72 -3.30 3.55
CA ALA A 114 2.90 -2.10 4.38
C ALA A 114 3.00 -0.83 3.52
N PHE A 115 3.68 -0.88 2.37
CA PHE A 115 3.79 0.24 1.45
C PHE A 115 2.45 0.55 0.75
N GLU A 116 1.71 -0.46 0.31
CA GLU A 116 0.37 -0.32 -0.28
C GLU A 116 -0.62 0.30 0.70
N VAL A 117 -0.64 -0.20 1.94
CA VAL A 117 -1.49 0.33 3.01
C VAL A 117 -1.11 1.76 3.36
N LEU A 118 0.18 2.09 3.38
CA LEU A 118 0.65 3.46 3.55
C LEU A 118 0.09 4.39 2.48
N LEU A 119 0.19 4.01 1.19
CA LEU A 119 -0.38 4.76 0.07
C LEU A 119 -1.90 4.87 0.18
N GLY A 120 -2.57 3.79 0.59
CA GLY A 120 -4.02 3.77 0.84
C GLY A 120 -4.43 4.75 1.94
N ARG A 121 -3.70 4.81 3.06
CA ARG A 121 -3.92 5.77 4.15
C ARG A 121 -3.70 7.21 3.71
N ILE A 122 -2.65 7.47 2.93
CA ILE A 122 -2.40 8.79 2.34
C ILE A 122 -3.59 9.22 1.48
N GLY A 123 -4.00 8.37 0.52
CA GLY A 123 -5.12 8.66 -0.37
C GLY A 123 -6.45 8.82 0.36
N ASN A 124 -6.72 7.98 1.37
CA ASN A 124 -7.93 8.07 2.17
C ASN A 124 -8.03 9.40 2.94
N ALA A 125 -6.97 9.79 3.61
CA ALA A 125 -6.95 11.02 4.39
C ALA A 125 -6.98 12.28 3.50
N LEU A 126 -6.19 12.29 2.43
CA LEU A 126 -6.02 13.50 1.61
C LEU A 126 -7.12 13.70 0.56
N PHE A 127 -7.72 12.62 0.05
CA PHE A 127 -8.57 12.70 -1.13
C PHE A 127 -9.94 12.04 -0.97
N ALA A 128 -10.11 11.11 -0.03
CA ALA A 128 -11.36 10.40 0.19
C ALA A 128 -12.08 10.79 1.49
N GLY A 129 -11.61 11.80 2.21
CA GLY A 129 -12.23 12.30 3.45
C GLY A 129 -12.34 11.24 4.56
N ASN A 130 -11.40 10.29 4.62
CA ASN A 130 -11.38 9.15 5.53
C ASN A 130 -12.60 8.21 5.40
N SER A 131 -13.20 8.13 4.22
CA SER A 131 -14.38 7.30 3.97
C SER A 131 -14.10 5.81 3.77
N LEU A 132 -12.83 5.46 3.49
CA LEU A 132 -12.42 4.07 3.29
C LEU A 132 -12.15 3.38 4.63
N THR A 133 -12.68 2.16 4.77
CA THR A 133 -12.38 1.28 5.91
C THR A 133 -11.03 0.58 5.73
N ALA A 134 -10.50 -0.03 6.80
CA ALA A 134 -9.28 -0.83 6.72
C ALA A 134 -9.40 -2.00 5.71
N PRO A 135 -10.51 -2.78 5.67
CA PRO A 135 -10.73 -3.77 4.63
C PRO A 135 -10.79 -3.20 3.21
N ASP A 136 -11.30 -1.97 3.01
CA ASP A 136 -11.30 -1.34 1.69
C ASP A 136 -9.88 -1.07 1.21
N ILE A 137 -9.05 -0.47 2.07
CA ILE A 137 -7.64 -0.20 1.78
C ILE A 137 -6.90 -1.51 1.49
N ALA A 138 -7.15 -2.56 2.29
CA ALA A 138 -6.54 -3.88 2.10
C ALA A 138 -6.88 -4.48 0.73
N ARG A 139 -8.15 -4.48 0.33
CA ARG A 139 -8.57 -4.99 -0.99
C ARG A 139 -7.99 -4.19 -2.15
N MET A 140 -7.83 -2.88 -1.97
CA MET A 140 -7.20 -2.02 -2.97
C MET A 140 -5.71 -2.36 -3.12
N GLY A 141 -4.99 -2.58 -2.01
CA GLY A 141 -3.60 -3.02 -2.02
C GLY A 141 -3.44 -4.39 -2.67
N GLN A 142 -4.23 -5.39 -2.25
CA GLN A 142 -4.22 -6.72 -2.87
C GLN A 142 -4.45 -6.66 -4.38
N TRP A 143 -5.41 -5.86 -4.83
CA TRP A 143 -5.66 -5.70 -6.26
C TRP A 143 -4.47 -5.05 -6.97
N ALA A 144 -3.83 -4.05 -6.37
CA ALA A 144 -2.64 -3.42 -6.92
C ALA A 144 -1.46 -4.42 -7.01
N GLU A 145 -1.26 -5.24 -5.97
CA GLU A 145 -0.22 -6.26 -5.96
C GLU A 145 -0.46 -7.33 -7.05
N ASN A 146 -1.69 -7.83 -7.16
CA ASN A 146 -2.04 -8.87 -8.12
C ASN A 146 -1.98 -8.38 -9.58
N VAL A 147 -2.48 -7.17 -9.86
CA VAL A 147 -2.69 -6.69 -11.23
C VAL A 147 -1.49 -5.88 -11.75
N TYR A 148 -0.86 -5.08 -10.90
CA TYR A 148 0.22 -4.16 -11.30
C TYR A 148 1.60 -4.69 -10.93
N PHE A 149 1.78 -5.12 -9.70
CA PHE A 149 3.06 -5.67 -9.24
C PHE A 149 3.33 -7.05 -9.85
N GLY A 150 2.27 -7.82 -10.10
CA GLY A 150 2.35 -9.12 -10.76
C GLY A 150 2.65 -10.29 -9.82
N LYS A 151 2.42 -10.12 -8.52
CA LYS A 151 2.56 -11.17 -7.52
C LYS A 151 1.18 -11.58 -7.00
N PRO A 152 0.67 -12.77 -7.34
CA PRO A 152 -0.57 -13.29 -6.77
C PRO A 152 -0.45 -13.44 -5.25
N CYS A 153 -1.38 -12.85 -4.52
CA CYS A 153 -1.42 -12.92 -3.06
C CYS A 153 -2.86 -13.03 -2.54
N GLY A 154 -3.03 -13.57 -1.34
CA GLY A 154 -4.24 -13.49 -0.55
C GLY A 154 -4.42 -12.09 0.06
N LEU A 155 -5.34 -11.95 1.01
CA LEU A 155 -5.67 -10.66 1.63
C LEU A 155 -4.95 -10.44 2.97
N MET A 156 -4.36 -11.47 3.56
CA MET A 156 -3.82 -11.47 4.92
C MET A 156 -2.86 -10.32 5.17
N ASP A 157 -1.92 -10.10 4.27
CA ASP A 157 -0.85 -9.14 4.43
C ASP A 157 -1.39 -7.72 4.53
N GLN A 158 -2.21 -7.33 3.57
CA GLN A 158 -2.79 -5.99 3.51
C GLN A 158 -3.83 -5.78 4.61
N LEU A 159 -4.64 -6.81 4.93
CA LEU A 159 -5.67 -6.69 5.96
C LEU A 159 -5.06 -6.54 7.35
N SER A 160 -4.03 -7.31 7.68
CA SER A 160 -3.31 -7.21 8.95
C SER A 160 -2.62 -5.85 9.10
N SER A 161 -1.94 -5.38 8.06
CA SER A 161 -1.28 -4.06 8.05
C SER A 161 -2.29 -2.91 8.17
N SER A 162 -3.45 -3.00 7.50
CA SER A 162 -4.43 -1.92 7.49
C SER A 162 -5.27 -1.86 8.77
N THR A 163 -5.63 -3.02 9.34
CA THR A 163 -6.45 -3.11 10.55
C THR A 163 -5.62 -2.83 11.81
N GLY A 164 -4.40 -3.35 11.86
CA GLY A 164 -3.57 -3.30 13.06
C GLY A 164 -4.00 -4.35 14.09
N GLY A 165 -3.19 -4.52 15.15
CA GLY A 165 -3.46 -5.46 16.21
C GLY A 165 -3.46 -6.92 15.75
N LEU A 166 -4.31 -7.75 16.36
CA LEU A 166 -4.47 -9.17 16.03
C LEU A 166 -5.68 -9.34 15.11
N VAL A 167 -5.50 -10.06 14.00
CA VAL A 167 -6.54 -10.29 12.98
C VAL A 167 -6.68 -11.77 12.74
N PHE A 168 -7.90 -12.29 12.91
CA PHE A 168 -8.30 -13.61 12.46
C PHE A 168 -9.11 -13.49 11.16
N MET A 169 -8.77 -14.31 10.20
CA MET A 169 -9.44 -14.37 8.89
C MET A 169 -9.90 -15.80 8.63
N ASP A 170 -11.17 -15.93 8.26
CA ASP A 170 -11.83 -17.16 7.87
C ASP A 170 -12.45 -17.00 6.47
#